data_b24af6cf20789f09489ab0938f563eb6
#
_entry.id   b24af6cf20789f09489ab0938f563eb6
#
_cell.length_a   1.000
_cell.length_b   1.000
_cell.length_c   1.000
_cell.angle_alpha   90.00
_cell.angle_beta   90.00
_cell.angle_gamma   90.00
#
_symmetry.space_group_name_H-M   'P 1'
#
loop_
_entity.id
_entity.type
_entity.pdbx_description
1 polymer ?
#
loop_
_entity_poly.entity_id
_entity_poly.type
_entity_poly.pdbx_seq_one_letter_code
_entity_poly.pdbx_strand_id
1 'polypeptide(L)'
;MNGDSTVAAENKTVKSKKDSVRRFDFKKKPHKPGFLMPVAKNIISFPDLKKRGAVIRKHDMEGIEGKPYILLVNHASLVDLNLMLKATHPYPVNNVMTLEGFNTYTEPIMRNLGVLGKRKFVTDINLIRNIRYCLDTLGTVFVLFPETRYSLDGCTSFMPDSLGGLVRMMNHPCVMLKIRGNFVTNPQWNKKNKGIRVEADMFPLVKQEEVKALTADEINDRILEAFEYDDYKWQLDNKVVIDDPNRCDGLHALLYKCPHCGAESRTDSKGCELWCNACGKRWRQNEYGQMEALEGETEFSHIPDWTRWERECVRKEIEDGTYRFEDDVRVQTLPDCWYFHKHGMGKLIQTPEGTRIECKAYGEDTVVVKAPLDLYSMHIEYDYRGRGDCVDISTTDDSYWLYLSKRDAITKLSFEIGRAHV
;
A
#
# COMPACT_ATOMS: atom_id res chain seq x y z
N MET A 1 -28.29 70.54 10.10
CA MET A 1 -27.53 69.84 9.01
C MET A 1 -26.60 68.86 9.67
N ASN A 2 -27.09 67.65 9.83
CA ASN A 2 -26.37 66.58 10.45
C ASN A 2 -25.86 65.63 9.36
N GLY A 3 -24.55 65.55 9.18
CA GLY A 3 -23.92 64.62 8.30
C GLY A 3 -23.65 63.31 9.03
N ASP A 4 -24.38 62.28 8.67
CA ASP A 4 -24.20 60.90 9.14
C ASP A 4 -23.13 60.24 8.28
N SER A 5 -21.96 60.01 8.84
CA SER A 5 -20.88 59.24 8.19
C SER A 5 -20.89 57.84 8.69
N THR A 6 -21.62 56.97 7.97
CA THR A 6 -21.54 55.52 8.15
C THR A 6 -20.19 54.99 7.70
N VAL A 7 -19.34 54.65 8.68
CA VAL A 7 -18.10 53.91 8.44
C VAL A 7 -18.47 52.42 8.17
N ALA A 8 -18.35 52.01 6.94
CA ALA A 8 -18.44 50.60 6.56
C ALA A 8 -17.21 49.85 7.11
N ALA A 9 -17.39 49.05 8.13
CA ALA A 9 -16.40 48.15 8.64
C ALA A 9 -16.16 47.03 7.60
N GLU A 10 -15.03 47.09 6.89
CA GLU A 10 -14.56 45.96 6.07
C GLU A 10 -14.26 44.78 6.99
N ASN A 11 -15.15 43.76 6.96
CA ASN A 11 -14.91 42.48 7.54
C ASN A 11 -13.80 41.77 6.73
N LYS A 12 -12.54 42.00 7.06
CA LYS A 12 -11.42 41.19 6.63
C LYS A 12 -11.52 39.86 7.35
N THR A 13 -12.11 38.87 6.71
CA THR A 13 -12.05 37.45 7.13
C THR A 13 -10.58 37.08 7.25
N VAL A 14 -10.09 36.90 8.47
CA VAL A 14 -8.74 36.41 8.73
C VAL A 14 -8.71 34.99 8.23
N LYS A 15 -8.07 34.73 7.07
CA LYS A 15 -7.89 33.37 6.55
C LYS A 15 -7.13 32.55 7.59
N SER A 16 -7.68 31.39 7.97
CA SER A 16 -7.00 30.47 8.88
C SER A 16 -5.67 30.01 8.25
N LYS A 17 -4.71 29.62 9.09
CA LYS A 17 -3.45 29.02 8.59
C LYS A 17 -3.72 27.80 7.72
N LYS A 18 -4.79 27.08 7.97
CA LYS A 18 -5.23 25.92 7.20
C LYS A 18 -5.63 26.28 5.78
N ASP A 19 -6.28 27.45 5.58
CA ASP A 19 -6.71 27.93 4.25
C ASP A 19 -5.53 28.42 3.40
N SER A 20 -4.40 28.77 4.02
CA SER A 20 -3.19 29.22 3.33
C SER A 20 -2.26 28.07 2.88
N VAL A 21 -2.56 26.82 3.29
CA VAL A 21 -1.73 25.67 2.97
C VAL A 21 -1.96 25.23 1.53
N ARG A 22 -0.87 25.07 0.78
CA ARG A 22 -0.93 24.51 -0.57
C ARG A 22 -1.51 23.12 -0.54
N ARG A 23 -2.42 22.83 -1.48
CA ARG A 23 -3.00 21.50 -1.71
C ARG A 23 -2.52 20.92 -3.02
N PHE A 24 -2.45 19.57 -3.08
CA PHE A 24 -2.11 18.89 -4.32
C PHE A 24 -3.23 19.03 -5.36
N ASP A 25 -2.86 19.37 -6.59
CA ASP A 25 -3.84 19.50 -7.69
C ASP A 25 -4.13 18.16 -8.36
N PHE A 26 -5.22 17.52 -7.92
CA PHE A 26 -5.74 16.28 -8.49
C PHE A 26 -6.49 16.48 -9.81
N LYS A 27 -6.85 17.73 -10.16
CA LYS A 27 -7.58 18.06 -11.40
C LYS A 27 -6.65 18.16 -12.60
N LYS A 28 -5.35 18.30 -12.36
CA LYS A 28 -4.36 18.42 -13.43
C LYS A 28 -4.40 17.18 -14.31
N LYS A 29 -4.66 17.40 -15.61
CA LYS A 29 -4.75 16.32 -16.59
C LYS A 29 -3.40 15.60 -16.74
N PRO A 30 -3.41 14.26 -16.82
CA PRO A 30 -2.22 13.49 -17.16
C PRO A 30 -1.82 13.72 -18.62
N HIS A 31 -0.58 13.34 -18.94
CA HIS A 31 -0.09 13.30 -20.31
C HIS A 31 0.64 11.97 -20.56
N LYS A 32 0.90 11.63 -21.81
CA LYS A 32 1.72 10.47 -22.14
C LYS A 32 3.10 10.59 -21.50
N PRO A 33 3.71 9.47 -21.06
CA PRO A 33 5.09 9.48 -20.61
C PRO A 33 6.00 10.14 -21.63
N GLY A 34 6.79 11.11 -21.14
CA GLY A 34 7.70 11.91 -21.96
C GLY A 34 9.06 11.25 -22.17
N PHE A 35 10.01 12.05 -22.64
CA PHE A 35 11.36 11.62 -23.00
C PHE A 35 12.19 11.03 -21.84
N LEU A 36 11.83 11.29 -20.60
CA LEU A 36 12.49 10.71 -19.43
C LEU A 36 12.16 9.22 -19.23
N MET A 37 11.06 8.71 -19.77
CA MET A 37 10.65 7.32 -19.58
C MET A 37 11.63 6.31 -20.20
N PRO A 38 12.12 6.46 -21.44
CA PRO A 38 13.16 5.58 -21.97
C PRO A 38 14.44 5.58 -21.15
N VAL A 39 14.83 6.74 -20.59
CA VAL A 39 16.00 6.87 -19.72
C VAL A 39 15.81 6.07 -18.43
N ALA A 40 14.67 6.25 -17.75
CA ALA A 40 14.34 5.52 -16.55
C ALA A 40 14.30 4.00 -16.79
N LYS A 41 13.68 3.54 -17.89
CA LYS A 41 13.62 2.12 -18.26
C LYS A 41 15.02 1.54 -18.49
N ASN A 42 15.83 2.17 -19.32
CA ASN A 42 17.09 1.60 -19.80
C ASN A 42 18.24 1.72 -18.79
N ILE A 43 18.21 2.72 -17.90
CA ILE A 43 19.30 2.96 -16.93
C ILE A 43 18.98 2.32 -15.58
N ILE A 44 17.72 2.31 -15.16
CA ILE A 44 17.35 1.87 -13.80
C ILE A 44 16.66 0.51 -13.84
N SER A 45 15.51 0.41 -14.54
CA SER A 45 14.62 -0.75 -14.41
C SER A 45 15.16 -2.00 -15.09
N PHE A 46 15.58 -1.91 -16.34
CA PHE A 46 15.97 -3.09 -17.13
C PHE A 46 17.31 -3.71 -16.68
N PRO A 47 18.34 -2.92 -16.29
CA PRO A 47 19.55 -3.49 -15.72
C PRO A 47 19.32 -4.21 -14.38
N ASP A 48 18.47 -3.67 -13.49
CA ASP A 48 18.11 -4.32 -12.23
C ASP A 48 17.44 -5.68 -12.48
N LEU A 49 16.43 -5.73 -13.36
CA LEU A 49 15.75 -6.97 -13.72
C LEU A 49 16.68 -8.01 -14.37
N LYS A 50 17.60 -7.57 -15.23
CA LYS A 50 18.61 -8.45 -15.83
C LYS A 50 19.53 -9.05 -14.76
N LYS A 51 20.00 -8.23 -13.81
CA LYS A 51 20.84 -8.67 -12.69
C LYS A 51 20.14 -9.72 -11.83
N ARG A 52 18.82 -9.61 -11.61
CA ARG A 52 18.00 -10.55 -10.84
C ARG A 52 17.63 -11.83 -11.60
N GLY A 53 17.90 -11.91 -12.91
CA GLY A 53 17.39 -13.01 -13.72
C GLY A 53 15.86 -13.02 -13.80
N ALA A 54 15.23 -11.84 -13.85
CA ALA A 54 13.78 -11.72 -13.90
C ALA A 54 13.18 -12.39 -15.14
N VAL A 55 12.11 -13.15 -14.93
CA VAL A 55 11.37 -13.85 -16.01
C VAL A 55 9.98 -13.23 -16.13
N ILE A 56 9.62 -12.82 -17.34
CA ILE A 56 8.28 -12.32 -17.66
C ILE A 56 7.71 -13.18 -18.77
N ARG A 57 6.52 -13.75 -18.54
CA ARG A 57 5.77 -14.55 -19.50
C ARG A 57 4.47 -13.83 -19.83
N LYS A 58 4.09 -13.85 -21.09
CA LYS A 58 2.82 -13.29 -21.57
C LYS A 58 1.98 -14.42 -22.13
N HIS A 59 0.72 -14.46 -21.72
CA HIS A 59 -0.24 -15.49 -22.12
C HIS A 59 -1.47 -14.82 -22.73
N ASP A 60 -1.94 -15.30 -23.86
CA ASP A 60 -3.20 -14.89 -24.52
C ASP A 60 -3.37 -13.37 -24.71
N MET A 61 -2.27 -12.65 -24.97
CA MET A 61 -2.27 -11.19 -25.12
C MET A 61 -2.57 -10.72 -26.55
N GLU A 62 -2.80 -11.64 -27.49
CA GLU A 62 -3.11 -11.32 -28.88
C GLU A 62 -4.38 -10.46 -28.97
N GLY A 63 -4.30 -9.39 -29.78
CA GLY A 63 -5.41 -8.44 -29.96
C GLY A 63 -5.59 -7.41 -28.85
N ILE A 64 -4.87 -7.56 -27.72
CA ILE A 64 -4.85 -6.60 -26.60
C ILE A 64 -3.59 -5.73 -26.67
N GLU A 65 -2.43 -6.33 -26.93
CA GLU A 65 -1.18 -5.59 -27.06
C GLU A 65 -1.26 -4.48 -28.13
N GLY A 66 -0.71 -3.32 -27.79
CA GLY A 66 -0.74 -2.14 -28.66
C GLY A 66 -2.01 -1.30 -28.54
N LYS A 67 -3.01 -1.73 -27.80
CA LYS A 67 -4.23 -1.00 -27.50
C LYS A 67 -4.26 -0.57 -26.04
N PRO A 68 -5.10 0.42 -25.66
CA PRO A 68 -5.32 0.76 -24.27
C PRO A 68 -6.00 -0.37 -23.50
N TYR A 69 -5.52 -0.65 -22.28
CA TYR A 69 -6.14 -1.58 -21.34
C TYR A 69 -5.83 -1.18 -19.90
N ILE A 70 -6.60 -1.70 -18.96
CA ILE A 70 -6.32 -1.57 -17.52
C ILE A 70 -5.42 -2.72 -17.12
N LEU A 71 -4.25 -2.41 -16.53
CA LEU A 71 -3.34 -3.39 -15.98
C LEU A 71 -3.44 -3.39 -14.47
N LEU A 72 -3.83 -4.51 -13.89
CA LEU A 72 -3.82 -4.75 -12.46
C LEU A 72 -2.54 -5.50 -12.09
N VAL A 73 -1.89 -5.07 -11.01
CA VAL A 73 -0.60 -5.62 -10.54
C VAL A 73 -0.66 -5.83 -9.04
N ASN A 74 -0.24 -7.00 -8.54
CA ASN A 74 -0.05 -7.21 -7.12
C ASN A 74 1.15 -6.42 -6.59
N HIS A 75 1.13 -6.05 -5.30
CA HIS A 75 2.04 -5.03 -4.78
C HIS A 75 2.78 -5.47 -3.53
N ALA A 76 4.09 -5.64 -3.63
CA ALA A 76 4.90 -6.10 -2.50
C ALA A 76 6.24 -5.36 -2.34
N SER A 77 6.78 -4.78 -3.42
CA SER A 77 8.05 -4.05 -3.35
C SER A 77 8.25 -3.09 -4.54
N LEU A 78 9.33 -2.29 -4.49
CA LEU A 78 9.69 -1.40 -5.61
C LEU A 78 10.03 -2.15 -6.91
N VAL A 79 10.35 -3.44 -6.84
CA VAL A 79 10.63 -4.28 -8.01
C VAL A 79 9.40 -4.41 -8.92
N ASP A 80 8.20 -4.29 -8.37
CA ASP A 80 6.94 -4.37 -9.11
C ASP A 80 6.86 -3.32 -10.22
N LEU A 81 7.33 -2.10 -9.92
CA LEU A 81 7.41 -1.03 -10.91
C LEU A 81 8.32 -1.40 -12.08
N ASN A 82 9.50 -2.00 -11.80
CA ASN A 82 10.44 -2.41 -12.83
C ASN A 82 9.86 -3.51 -13.73
N LEU A 83 9.21 -4.52 -13.12
CA LEU A 83 8.54 -5.61 -13.85
C LEU A 83 7.39 -5.08 -14.71
N MET A 84 6.56 -4.21 -14.16
CA MET A 84 5.47 -3.56 -14.88
C MET A 84 5.97 -2.79 -16.10
N LEU A 85 7.02 -1.97 -15.94
CA LEU A 85 7.62 -1.21 -17.04
C LEU A 85 8.24 -2.11 -18.12
N LYS A 86 8.76 -3.28 -17.73
CA LYS A 86 9.33 -4.25 -18.68
C LYS A 86 8.23 -5.04 -19.39
N ALA A 87 7.21 -5.49 -18.67
CA ALA A 87 6.09 -6.25 -19.23
C ALA A 87 5.29 -5.45 -20.25
N THR A 88 5.11 -4.14 -20.01
CA THR A 88 4.35 -3.24 -20.90
C THR A 88 5.17 -2.66 -22.05
N HIS A 89 6.52 -2.80 -22.02
CA HIS A 89 7.37 -2.25 -23.08
C HIS A 89 7.02 -2.85 -24.46
N PRO A 90 6.93 -2.03 -25.54
CA PRO A 90 7.30 -0.61 -25.66
C PRO A 90 6.18 0.40 -25.38
N TYR A 91 4.98 -0.05 -24.99
CA TYR A 91 3.79 0.80 -24.90
C TYR A 91 3.89 1.87 -23.82
N PRO A 92 3.26 3.04 -24.03
CA PRO A 92 3.21 4.09 -23.02
C PRO A 92 2.27 3.70 -21.87
N VAL A 93 2.68 4.01 -20.65
CA VAL A 93 1.97 3.64 -19.42
C VAL A 93 1.73 4.86 -18.56
N ASN A 94 0.49 5.05 -18.09
CA ASN A 94 0.18 5.91 -16.98
C ASN A 94 -0.10 5.05 -15.74
N ASN A 95 0.36 5.48 -14.58
CA ASN A 95 0.16 4.77 -13.33
C ASN A 95 -0.15 5.74 -12.18
N VAL A 96 -0.59 5.19 -11.07
CA VAL A 96 -0.90 5.94 -9.85
C VAL A 96 0.23 5.77 -8.84
N MET A 97 0.59 6.86 -8.15
CA MET A 97 1.50 6.85 -7.01
C MET A 97 0.95 7.73 -5.89
N THR A 98 1.22 7.35 -4.67
CA THR A 98 0.81 8.11 -3.49
C THR A 98 1.64 9.37 -3.32
N LEU A 99 1.09 10.39 -2.63
CA LEU A 99 1.70 11.72 -2.57
C LEU A 99 3.09 11.74 -1.93
N GLU A 100 3.35 10.85 -0.97
CA GLU A 100 4.67 10.74 -0.33
C GLU A 100 5.78 10.22 -1.27
N GLY A 101 5.41 9.61 -2.39
CA GLY A 101 6.33 9.22 -3.46
C GLY A 101 6.76 10.40 -4.36
N PHE A 102 6.04 11.51 -4.30
CA PHE A 102 6.42 12.77 -4.92
C PHE A 102 7.24 13.62 -3.93
N ASN A 103 7.83 14.66 -4.41
CA ASN A 103 8.36 15.79 -3.63
C ASN A 103 8.51 17.02 -4.54
N THR A 104 8.94 18.15 -3.99
CA THR A 104 9.09 19.41 -4.73
C THR A 104 9.91 19.27 -6.02
N TYR A 105 10.98 18.49 -5.97
CA TYR A 105 11.89 18.32 -7.10
C TYR A 105 11.44 17.23 -8.06
N THR A 106 10.83 16.15 -7.54
CA THR A 106 10.44 15.00 -8.35
C THR A 106 9.04 15.12 -8.92
N GLU A 107 8.15 15.99 -8.41
CA GLU A 107 6.80 16.14 -8.95
C GLU A 107 6.77 16.38 -10.47
N PRO A 108 7.55 17.33 -11.04
CA PRO A 108 7.59 17.52 -12.49
C PRO A 108 8.10 16.29 -13.24
N ILE A 109 9.09 15.60 -12.67
CA ILE A 109 9.68 14.39 -13.25
C ILE A 109 8.63 13.27 -13.25
N MET A 110 7.97 13.01 -12.13
CA MET A 110 6.94 11.96 -12.01
C MET A 110 5.78 12.21 -12.95
N ARG A 111 5.32 13.46 -13.06
CA ARG A 111 4.30 13.83 -14.03
C ARG A 111 4.78 13.61 -15.48
N ASN A 112 6.05 13.95 -15.80
CA ASN A 112 6.63 13.65 -17.12
C ASN A 112 6.69 12.16 -17.40
N LEU A 113 6.87 11.32 -16.37
CA LEU A 113 6.81 9.86 -16.49
C LEU A 113 5.37 9.32 -16.57
N GLY A 114 4.36 10.18 -16.63
CA GLY A 114 2.96 9.80 -16.75
C GLY A 114 2.30 9.35 -15.44
N VAL A 115 2.91 9.68 -14.29
CA VAL A 115 2.43 9.30 -12.96
C VAL A 115 1.38 10.28 -12.45
N LEU A 116 0.27 9.74 -11.92
CA LEU A 116 -0.82 10.46 -11.28
C LEU A 116 -0.68 10.37 -9.75
N GLY A 117 -0.88 11.49 -9.04
CA GLY A 117 -0.90 11.47 -7.58
C GLY A 117 -2.25 11.03 -7.02
N LYS A 118 -2.23 10.27 -5.92
CA LYS A 118 -3.43 9.84 -5.19
C LYS A 118 -3.17 9.85 -3.67
N ARG A 119 -4.24 10.08 -2.87
CA ARG A 119 -4.25 9.73 -1.43
C ARG A 119 -4.75 8.30 -1.26
N LYS A 120 -4.15 7.58 -0.30
CA LYS A 120 -4.51 6.19 -0.02
C LYS A 120 -5.92 6.10 0.58
N PHE A 121 -6.66 5.07 0.20
CA PHE A 121 -7.99 4.72 0.75
C PHE A 121 -9.02 5.86 0.72
N VAL A 122 -8.89 6.78 -0.25
CA VAL A 122 -9.85 7.88 -0.46
C VAL A 122 -10.45 7.74 -1.85
N THR A 123 -11.78 7.82 -1.92
CA THR A 123 -12.50 7.87 -3.20
C THR A 123 -12.18 9.18 -3.91
N ASP A 124 -11.72 9.11 -5.16
CA ASP A 124 -11.33 10.27 -5.95
C ASP A 124 -11.95 10.24 -7.36
N ILE A 125 -12.97 11.07 -7.54
CA ILE A 125 -13.68 11.23 -8.84
C ILE A 125 -12.71 11.77 -9.92
N ASN A 126 -11.72 12.59 -9.55
CA ASN A 126 -10.75 13.08 -10.52
C ASN A 126 -9.85 11.96 -11.04
N LEU A 127 -9.51 10.99 -10.17
CA LEU A 127 -8.79 9.80 -10.62
C LEU A 127 -9.59 9.02 -11.67
N ILE A 128 -10.87 8.77 -11.43
CA ILE A 128 -11.76 8.07 -12.39
C ILE A 128 -11.78 8.79 -13.75
N ARG A 129 -11.91 10.12 -13.73
CA ARG A 129 -11.87 10.96 -14.95
C ARG A 129 -10.52 10.88 -15.65
N ASN A 130 -9.43 10.88 -14.89
CA ASN A 130 -8.08 10.81 -15.41
C ASN A 130 -7.75 9.41 -15.98
N ILE A 131 -8.25 8.32 -15.36
CA ILE A 131 -8.15 6.96 -15.92
C ILE A 131 -8.79 6.92 -17.30
N ARG A 132 -10.04 7.38 -17.41
CA ARG A 132 -10.76 7.44 -18.69
C ARG A 132 -9.99 8.26 -19.72
N TYR A 133 -9.48 9.43 -19.35
CA TYR A 133 -8.69 10.28 -20.24
C TYR A 133 -7.40 9.59 -20.73
N CYS A 134 -6.70 8.83 -19.86
CA CYS A 134 -5.53 8.05 -20.25
C CYS A 134 -5.88 6.97 -21.27
N LEU A 135 -6.96 6.23 -21.03
CA LEU A 135 -7.39 5.14 -21.91
C LEU A 135 -7.94 5.66 -23.24
N ASP A 136 -8.93 6.57 -23.21
CA ASP A 136 -9.71 6.99 -24.38
C ASP A 136 -8.99 8.06 -25.22
N THR A 137 -8.28 9.01 -24.56
CA THR A 137 -7.68 10.16 -25.25
C THR A 137 -6.19 10.00 -25.49
N LEU A 138 -5.46 9.59 -24.45
CA LEU A 138 -4.02 9.39 -24.58
C LEU A 138 -3.66 8.05 -25.25
N GLY A 139 -4.56 7.07 -25.22
CA GLY A 139 -4.34 5.73 -25.78
C GLY A 139 -3.19 5.00 -25.06
N THR A 140 -3.13 5.07 -23.74
CA THR A 140 -2.09 4.47 -22.91
C THR A 140 -2.61 3.27 -22.14
N VAL A 141 -1.71 2.40 -21.70
CA VAL A 141 -2.01 1.40 -20.67
C VAL A 141 -2.15 2.12 -19.33
N PHE A 142 -3.21 1.84 -18.59
CA PHE A 142 -3.40 2.41 -17.26
C PHE A 142 -3.17 1.36 -16.18
N VAL A 143 -2.22 1.60 -15.30
CA VAL A 143 -1.81 0.65 -14.26
C VAL A 143 -2.37 1.02 -12.89
N LEU A 144 -2.94 0.03 -12.23
CA LEU A 144 -3.40 0.09 -10.86
C LEU A 144 -2.74 -1.00 -10.02
N PHE A 145 -2.42 -0.64 -8.78
CA PHE A 145 -2.06 -1.54 -7.70
C PHE A 145 -3.24 -1.53 -6.71
N PRO A 146 -4.26 -2.39 -6.90
CA PRO A 146 -5.53 -2.26 -6.19
C PRO A 146 -5.42 -2.52 -4.69
N GLU A 147 -4.40 -3.25 -4.25
CA GLU A 147 -4.07 -3.45 -2.83
C GLU A 147 -3.71 -2.12 -2.12
N THR A 148 -3.35 -1.07 -2.87
CA THR A 148 -3.06 0.30 -2.39
C THR A 148 -1.89 0.39 -1.39
N ARG A 149 -1.38 -0.73 -0.92
CA ARG A 149 -0.20 -0.88 -0.04
C ARG A 149 0.62 -2.09 -0.46
N TYR A 150 1.83 -2.19 0.03
CA TYR A 150 2.60 -3.42 -0.07
C TYR A 150 1.99 -4.52 0.81
N SER A 151 2.08 -5.77 0.37
CA SER A 151 1.75 -6.92 1.22
C SER A 151 2.56 -6.89 2.52
N LEU A 152 1.95 -7.26 3.64
CA LEU A 152 2.62 -7.32 4.94
C LEU A 152 3.32 -8.67 5.18
N ASP A 153 2.71 -9.74 4.70
CA ASP A 153 3.07 -11.13 4.99
C ASP A 153 3.34 -11.98 3.75
N GLY A 154 3.39 -11.36 2.57
CA GLY A 154 3.64 -12.06 1.31
C GLY A 154 2.41 -12.69 0.68
N CYS A 155 1.23 -12.48 1.27
CA CYS A 155 -0.06 -12.88 0.71
C CYS A 155 -0.85 -11.68 0.18
N THR A 156 -1.93 -11.96 -0.55
CA THR A 156 -2.86 -10.96 -1.06
C THR A 156 -3.37 -10.06 0.07
N SER A 157 -3.25 -8.76 -0.13
CA SER A 157 -3.89 -7.78 0.74
C SER A 157 -5.35 -7.60 0.37
N PHE A 158 -6.11 -7.00 1.28
CA PHE A 158 -7.50 -6.66 1.02
C PHE A 158 -7.63 -5.71 -0.19
N MET A 159 -8.62 -5.94 -1.05
CA MET A 159 -8.92 -5.13 -2.23
C MET A 159 -10.37 -4.63 -2.22
N PRO A 160 -10.66 -3.47 -2.85
CA PRO A 160 -12.02 -2.96 -2.92
C PRO A 160 -12.90 -3.76 -3.90
N ASP A 161 -14.15 -4.00 -3.54
CA ASP A 161 -15.15 -4.70 -4.37
C ASP A 161 -15.61 -3.90 -5.61
N SER A 162 -15.12 -2.68 -5.77
CA SER A 162 -15.53 -1.77 -6.85
C SER A 162 -14.73 -1.92 -8.15
N LEU A 163 -13.77 -2.83 -8.22
CA LEU A 163 -12.87 -2.97 -9.37
C LEU A 163 -13.60 -3.45 -10.62
N GLY A 164 -14.52 -4.40 -10.51
CA GLY A 164 -15.33 -4.87 -11.64
C GLY A 164 -16.22 -3.77 -12.20
N GLY A 165 -16.81 -2.95 -11.33
CA GLY A 165 -17.56 -1.76 -11.72
C GLY A 165 -16.68 -0.73 -12.45
N LEU A 166 -15.44 -0.53 -12.01
CA LEU A 166 -14.46 0.34 -12.67
C LEU A 166 -14.13 -0.18 -14.07
N VAL A 167 -13.83 -1.48 -14.24
CA VAL A 167 -13.52 -2.09 -15.54
C VAL A 167 -14.66 -1.89 -16.52
N ARG A 168 -15.91 -2.18 -16.11
CA ARG A 168 -17.10 -1.97 -16.92
C ARG A 168 -17.31 -0.50 -17.30
N MET A 169 -17.09 0.41 -16.35
CA MET A 169 -17.23 1.85 -16.56
C MET A 169 -16.19 2.36 -17.58
N MET A 170 -14.96 1.88 -17.53
CA MET A 170 -13.90 2.26 -18.46
C MET A 170 -14.10 1.66 -19.86
N ASN A 171 -14.78 0.52 -19.98
CA ASN A 171 -15.04 -0.18 -21.24
C ASN A 171 -13.76 -0.55 -22.03
N HIS A 172 -12.72 -0.97 -21.32
CA HIS A 172 -11.46 -1.44 -21.89
C HIS A 172 -11.11 -2.82 -21.32
N PRO A 173 -10.30 -3.63 -22.01
CA PRO A 173 -9.81 -4.91 -21.48
C PRO A 173 -9.16 -4.73 -20.11
N CYS A 174 -9.24 -5.76 -19.26
CA CYS A 174 -8.53 -5.83 -17.99
C CYS A 174 -7.50 -6.96 -18.04
N VAL A 175 -6.27 -6.66 -17.67
CA VAL A 175 -5.12 -7.57 -17.73
C VAL A 175 -4.50 -7.66 -16.34
N MET A 176 -4.05 -8.84 -15.94
CA MET A 176 -3.27 -9.07 -14.74
C MET A 176 -1.78 -9.16 -15.06
N LEU A 177 -0.95 -8.56 -14.24
CA LEU A 177 0.47 -8.86 -14.12
C LEU A 177 0.69 -9.45 -12.71
N LYS A 178 0.72 -10.77 -12.61
CA LYS A 178 0.94 -11.50 -11.37
C LYS A 178 2.42 -11.69 -11.13
N ILE A 179 2.96 -11.06 -10.08
CA ILE A 179 4.38 -11.09 -9.74
C ILE A 179 4.59 -12.03 -8.56
N ARG A 180 5.69 -12.78 -8.58
CA ARG A 180 6.13 -13.69 -7.52
C ARG A 180 7.60 -13.45 -7.17
N GLY A 181 7.96 -13.65 -5.91
CA GLY A 181 9.29 -13.41 -5.37
C GLY A 181 9.57 -11.93 -5.05
N ASN A 182 8.63 -11.03 -5.38
CA ASN A 182 8.74 -9.60 -5.14
C ASN A 182 8.65 -9.26 -3.64
N PHE A 183 7.85 -10.00 -2.86
CA PHE A 183 7.78 -9.80 -1.41
C PHE A 183 9.03 -10.33 -0.71
N VAL A 184 9.36 -11.60 -0.89
CA VAL A 184 10.48 -12.23 -0.17
C VAL A 184 11.85 -11.62 -0.51
N THR A 185 11.97 -10.92 -1.65
CA THR A 185 13.19 -10.17 -1.98
C THR A 185 13.37 -8.92 -1.14
N ASN A 186 12.28 -8.27 -0.71
CA ASN A 186 12.32 -7.01 0.03
C ASN A 186 11.05 -6.78 0.87
N PRO A 187 10.81 -7.59 1.93
CA PRO A 187 9.68 -7.39 2.82
C PRO A 187 9.72 -6.01 3.49
N GLN A 188 8.57 -5.40 3.78
CA GLN A 188 8.51 -4.07 4.38
C GLN A 188 9.19 -3.96 5.76
N TRP A 189 9.12 -5.02 6.55
CA TRP A 189 9.77 -5.11 7.86
C TRP A 189 11.29 -5.35 7.76
N ASN A 190 11.79 -5.80 6.58
CA ASN A 190 13.22 -5.96 6.31
C ASN A 190 13.61 -5.23 5.03
N LYS A 191 14.01 -3.97 5.15
CA LYS A 191 14.30 -3.07 4.01
C LYS A 191 15.55 -3.46 3.20
N LYS A 192 16.25 -4.53 3.58
CA LYS A 192 17.40 -5.02 2.87
C LYS A 192 16.99 -5.83 1.65
N ASN A 193 17.38 -5.36 0.48
CA ASN A 193 17.09 -6.03 -0.78
C ASN A 193 17.97 -7.29 -0.94
N LYS A 194 17.35 -8.46 -1.04
CA LYS A 194 18.02 -9.76 -1.15
C LYS A 194 18.41 -10.13 -2.57
N GLY A 195 17.95 -9.36 -3.56
CA GLY A 195 18.37 -9.50 -4.97
C GLY A 195 18.02 -10.84 -5.64
N ILE A 196 17.05 -11.58 -5.10
CA ILE A 196 16.63 -12.87 -5.67
C ILE A 196 15.93 -12.73 -7.02
N ARG A 197 15.81 -13.84 -7.73
CA ARG A 197 15.02 -13.96 -8.95
C ARG A 197 13.54 -13.61 -8.65
N VAL A 198 12.93 -12.89 -9.59
CA VAL A 198 11.51 -12.56 -9.58
C VAL A 198 10.86 -13.03 -10.87
N GLU A 199 9.61 -13.43 -10.81
CA GLU A 199 8.85 -13.88 -11.97
C GLU A 199 7.55 -13.11 -12.10
N ALA A 200 7.08 -12.93 -13.32
CA ALA A 200 5.80 -12.30 -13.61
C ALA A 200 5.09 -13.00 -14.76
N ASP A 201 3.81 -13.26 -14.58
CA ASP A 201 2.90 -13.76 -15.61
C ASP A 201 1.89 -12.66 -15.94
N MET A 202 1.74 -12.35 -17.24
CA MET A 202 0.82 -11.34 -17.76
C MET A 202 -0.26 -12.03 -18.60
N PHE A 203 -1.52 -11.81 -18.25
CA PHE A 203 -2.65 -12.46 -18.93
C PHE A 203 -3.94 -11.65 -18.81
N PRO A 204 -4.88 -11.76 -19.78
CA PRO A 204 -6.15 -11.08 -19.72
C PRO A 204 -7.08 -11.69 -18.68
N LEU A 205 -7.69 -10.85 -17.85
CA LEU A 205 -8.80 -11.20 -16.96
C LEU A 205 -10.15 -11.05 -17.65
N VAL A 206 -10.27 -9.97 -18.45
CA VAL A 206 -11.48 -9.62 -19.19
C VAL A 206 -11.06 -9.09 -20.57
N LYS A 207 -11.47 -9.78 -21.62
CA LYS A 207 -11.26 -9.34 -23.00
C LYS A 207 -12.28 -8.26 -23.40
N GLN A 208 -12.03 -7.53 -24.48
CA GLN A 208 -12.89 -6.41 -24.90
C GLN A 208 -14.36 -6.80 -25.08
N GLU A 209 -14.61 -7.94 -25.69
CA GLU A 209 -15.95 -8.47 -25.95
C GLU A 209 -16.69 -8.88 -24.65
N GLU A 210 -15.94 -9.24 -23.61
CA GLU A 210 -16.50 -9.66 -22.32
C GLU A 210 -16.85 -8.48 -21.39
N VAL A 211 -16.23 -7.29 -21.57
CA VAL A 211 -16.36 -6.15 -20.63
C VAL A 211 -17.81 -5.77 -20.36
N LYS A 212 -18.67 -5.82 -21.39
CA LYS A 212 -20.11 -5.51 -21.25
C LYS A 212 -20.97 -6.74 -21.04
N ALA A 213 -20.50 -7.91 -21.44
CA ALA A 213 -21.21 -9.17 -21.29
C ALA A 213 -21.24 -9.64 -19.84
N LEU A 214 -20.13 -9.47 -19.10
CA LEU A 214 -20.03 -9.84 -17.69
C LEU A 214 -20.61 -8.75 -16.78
N THR A 215 -21.14 -9.18 -15.63
CA THR A 215 -21.52 -8.30 -14.53
C THR A 215 -20.30 -7.74 -13.81
N ALA A 216 -20.48 -6.74 -12.96
CA ALA A 216 -19.39 -6.21 -12.13
C ALA A 216 -18.88 -7.26 -11.14
N ASP A 217 -19.79 -8.07 -10.58
CA ASP A 217 -19.46 -9.09 -9.60
C ASP A 217 -18.65 -10.24 -10.24
N GLU A 218 -19.07 -10.73 -11.42
CA GLU A 218 -18.29 -11.74 -12.17
C GLU A 218 -16.88 -11.26 -12.54
N ILE A 219 -16.71 -9.97 -12.82
CA ILE A 219 -15.37 -9.39 -13.05
C ILE A 219 -14.59 -9.30 -11.74
N ASN A 220 -15.22 -8.90 -10.63
CA ASN A 220 -14.58 -8.89 -9.31
C ASN A 220 -14.10 -10.29 -8.91
N ASP A 221 -14.91 -11.32 -9.07
CA ASP A 221 -14.56 -12.70 -8.75
C ASP A 221 -13.31 -13.14 -9.52
N ARG A 222 -13.25 -12.86 -10.84
CA ARG A 222 -12.05 -13.15 -11.64
C ARG A 222 -10.81 -12.37 -11.16
N ILE A 223 -10.99 -11.11 -10.74
CA ILE A 223 -9.90 -10.30 -10.19
C ILE A 223 -9.41 -10.89 -8.88
N LEU A 224 -10.32 -11.23 -7.95
CA LEU A 224 -9.96 -11.80 -6.64
C LEU A 224 -9.21 -13.12 -6.80
N GLU A 225 -9.71 -14.02 -7.64
CA GLU A 225 -9.04 -15.31 -7.95
C GLU A 225 -7.63 -15.08 -8.53
N ALA A 226 -7.48 -14.15 -9.47
CA ALA A 226 -6.19 -13.85 -10.07
C ALA A 226 -5.18 -13.26 -9.08
N PHE A 227 -5.67 -12.53 -8.06
CA PHE A 227 -4.84 -11.93 -7.03
C PHE A 227 -4.46 -12.89 -5.89
N GLU A 228 -4.98 -14.11 -5.85
CA GLU A 228 -4.53 -15.09 -4.87
C GLU A 228 -3.06 -15.42 -5.07
N TYR A 229 -2.22 -15.03 -4.12
CA TYR A 229 -0.79 -15.38 -4.10
C TYR A 229 -0.29 -15.58 -2.68
N ASP A 230 0.82 -16.32 -2.56
CA ASP A 230 1.58 -16.56 -1.36
C ASP A 230 3.06 -16.71 -1.75
N ASP A 231 3.85 -15.69 -1.46
CA ASP A 231 5.25 -15.63 -1.88
C ASP A 231 6.14 -16.58 -1.06
N TYR A 232 5.81 -16.86 0.20
CA TYR A 232 6.54 -17.86 0.99
C TYR A 232 6.28 -19.29 0.50
N LYS A 233 5.01 -19.58 0.14
CA LYS A 233 4.69 -20.86 -0.50
C LYS A 233 5.38 -20.98 -1.86
N TRP A 234 5.37 -19.94 -2.67
CA TRP A 234 6.09 -19.91 -3.95
C TRP A 234 7.60 -20.12 -3.74
N GLN A 235 8.21 -19.48 -2.74
CA GLN A 235 9.62 -19.65 -2.40
C GLN A 235 9.95 -21.10 -2.07
N LEU A 236 9.15 -21.75 -1.22
CA LEU A 236 9.32 -23.13 -0.80
C LEU A 236 9.14 -24.09 -1.97
N ASP A 237 8.05 -23.98 -2.72
CA ASP A 237 7.71 -24.88 -3.84
C ASP A 237 8.75 -24.81 -4.96
N ASN A 238 9.32 -23.64 -5.21
CA ASN A 238 10.34 -23.42 -6.24
C ASN A 238 11.77 -23.56 -5.72
N LYS A 239 11.95 -23.92 -4.45
CA LYS A 239 13.25 -24.08 -3.76
C LYS A 239 14.17 -22.86 -3.93
N VAL A 240 13.59 -21.67 -3.81
CA VAL A 240 14.33 -20.42 -3.92
C VAL A 240 15.07 -20.15 -2.61
N VAL A 241 16.39 -20.32 -2.65
CA VAL A 241 17.25 -20.13 -1.49
C VAL A 241 17.47 -18.64 -1.22
N ILE A 242 17.24 -18.21 0.02
CA ILE A 242 17.59 -16.89 0.52
C ILE A 242 18.60 -17.07 1.66
N ASP A 243 19.87 -17.08 1.31
CA ASP A 243 20.99 -17.20 2.26
C ASP A 243 21.45 -15.79 2.72
N ASP A 244 20.53 -15.02 3.30
CA ASP A 244 20.85 -13.76 3.95
C ASP A 244 20.94 -13.99 5.46
N PRO A 245 22.11 -13.73 6.09
CA PRO A 245 22.29 -13.92 7.53
C PRO A 245 21.41 -13.00 8.38
N ASN A 246 20.76 -12.00 7.79
CA ASN A 246 19.85 -11.06 8.46
C ASN A 246 18.40 -11.19 7.98
N ARG A 247 17.98 -12.37 7.49
CA ARG A 247 16.65 -12.54 6.88
C ARG A 247 15.48 -12.36 7.86
N CYS A 248 15.73 -12.50 9.19
CA CYS A 248 14.73 -12.22 10.22
C CYS A 248 14.77 -10.80 10.79
N ASP A 249 15.74 -9.94 10.42
CA ASP A 249 15.81 -8.59 10.99
C ASP A 249 14.52 -7.83 10.77
N GLY A 250 13.83 -7.43 11.87
CA GLY A 250 12.57 -6.71 11.83
C GLY A 250 11.31 -7.59 11.77
N LEU A 251 11.42 -8.92 11.63
CA LEU A 251 10.27 -9.83 11.52
C LEU A 251 9.34 -9.77 12.75
N HIS A 252 9.89 -9.45 13.94
CA HIS A 252 9.12 -9.26 15.17
C HIS A 252 8.06 -8.15 15.07
N ALA A 253 8.25 -7.15 14.22
CA ALA A 253 7.26 -6.10 14.02
C ALA A 253 6.00 -6.61 13.28
N LEU A 254 6.18 -7.61 12.40
CA LEU A 254 5.08 -8.34 11.77
C LEU A 254 4.49 -9.37 12.74
N LEU A 255 5.32 -10.24 13.30
CA LEU A 255 4.93 -11.32 14.21
C LEU A 255 4.97 -10.81 15.67
N TYR A 256 4.03 -9.94 16.01
CA TYR A 256 4.02 -9.19 17.26
C TYR A 256 3.50 -10.00 18.47
N LYS A 257 2.79 -11.10 18.22
CA LYS A 257 2.17 -11.96 19.25
C LYS A 257 2.82 -13.33 19.29
N CYS A 258 3.28 -13.73 20.45
CA CYS A 258 3.90 -15.04 20.65
C CYS A 258 2.86 -16.17 20.63
N PRO A 259 2.96 -17.18 19.76
CA PRO A 259 1.97 -18.25 19.69
C PRO A 259 2.09 -19.23 20.87
N HIS A 260 3.24 -19.27 21.53
CA HIS A 260 3.48 -20.16 22.66
C HIS A 260 2.85 -19.65 23.96
N CYS A 261 2.96 -18.35 24.27
CA CYS A 261 2.47 -17.79 25.54
C CYS A 261 1.40 -16.71 25.40
N GLY A 262 1.05 -16.30 24.17
CA GLY A 262 0.05 -15.26 23.90
C GLY A 262 0.51 -13.82 24.18
N ALA A 263 1.75 -13.60 24.63
CA ALA A 263 2.26 -12.26 24.93
C ALA A 263 2.38 -11.41 23.66
N GLU A 264 1.88 -10.17 23.71
CA GLU A 264 1.94 -9.20 22.62
C GLU A 264 3.11 -8.22 22.80
N SER A 265 3.70 -7.76 21.69
CA SER A 265 4.82 -6.80 21.63
C SER A 265 6.01 -7.21 22.52
N ARG A 266 6.19 -8.52 22.69
CA ARG A 266 7.28 -9.12 23.44
C ARG A 266 8.20 -9.99 22.58
N THR A 267 7.94 -10.06 21.30
CA THR A 267 8.83 -10.70 20.31
C THR A 267 9.97 -9.76 19.95
N ASP A 268 11.11 -10.33 19.58
CA ASP A 268 12.25 -9.62 19.01
C ASP A 268 12.91 -10.50 17.96
N SER A 269 13.65 -9.91 17.00
CA SER A 269 14.29 -10.70 15.96
C SER A 269 15.60 -10.10 15.52
N LYS A 270 16.57 -10.96 15.22
CA LYS A 270 17.86 -10.56 14.65
C LYS A 270 18.55 -11.73 13.94
N GLY A 271 19.23 -11.41 12.86
CA GLY A 271 19.92 -12.42 12.07
C GLY A 271 18.92 -13.36 11.40
N CYS A 272 18.94 -14.63 11.81
CA CYS A 272 17.99 -15.64 11.32
C CYS A 272 17.01 -16.09 12.40
N GLU A 273 16.96 -15.42 13.55
CA GLU A 273 16.18 -15.87 14.70
C GLU A 273 15.13 -14.82 15.13
N LEU A 274 14.03 -15.35 15.63
CA LEU A 274 12.96 -14.63 16.31
C LEU A 274 12.75 -15.28 17.68
N TRP A 275 12.52 -14.47 18.72
CA TRP A 275 12.29 -14.98 20.09
C TRP A 275 11.26 -14.15 20.84
N CYS A 276 10.68 -14.76 21.88
CA CYS A 276 9.79 -14.08 22.77
C CYS A 276 10.51 -13.74 24.09
N ASN A 277 10.54 -12.47 24.47
CA ASN A 277 11.15 -11.99 25.71
C ASN A 277 10.33 -12.31 26.97
N ALA A 278 9.08 -12.79 26.81
CA ALA A 278 8.21 -13.16 27.93
C ALA A 278 8.42 -14.61 28.37
N CYS A 279 8.47 -15.56 27.43
CA CYS A 279 8.60 -17.00 27.73
C CYS A 279 9.92 -17.64 27.32
N GLY A 280 10.78 -16.91 26.58
CA GLY A 280 12.08 -17.40 26.12
C GLY A 280 12.04 -18.30 24.89
N LYS A 281 10.84 -18.66 24.35
CA LYS A 281 10.72 -19.48 23.15
C LYS A 281 11.41 -18.82 21.97
N ARG A 282 12.13 -19.63 21.15
CA ARG A 282 12.92 -19.16 20.02
C ARG A 282 12.61 -19.98 18.76
N TRP A 283 12.64 -19.30 17.62
CA TRP A 283 12.49 -19.88 16.30
C TRP A 283 13.62 -19.38 15.39
N ARG A 284 13.97 -20.18 14.39
CA ARG A 284 14.89 -19.81 13.32
C ARG A 284 14.19 -19.90 11.99
N GLN A 285 14.36 -18.88 11.15
CA GLN A 285 13.93 -18.95 9.75
C GLN A 285 15.02 -19.65 8.93
N ASN A 286 14.65 -20.73 8.23
CA ASN A 286 15.54 -21.38 7.29
C ASN A 286 15.65 -20.61 5.96
N GLU A 287 16.49 -21.07 5.04
CA GLU A 287 16.74 -20.42 3.75
C GLU A 287 15.56 -20.49 2.77
N TYR A 288 14.53 -21.29 3.06
CA TYR A 288 13.30 -21.41 2.29
C TYR A 288 12.13 -20.61 2.90
N GLY A 289 12.42 -19.74 3.87
CA GLY A 289 11.42 -18.87 4.49
C GLY A 289 10.57 -19.53 5.57
N GLN A 290 10.86 -20.81 5.95
CA GLN A 290 10.10 -21.51 6.98
C GLN A 290 10.67 -21.25 8.37
N MET A 291 9.79 -21.09 9.35
CA MET A 291 10.15 -20.96 10.76
C MET A 291 10.26 -22.34 11.41
N GLU A 292 11.28 -22.53 12.22
CA GLU A 292 11.56 -23.78 12.93
C GLU A 292 11.87 -23.46 14.39
N ALA A 293 11.12 -24.03 15.34
CA ALA A 293 11.44 -23.85 16.76
C ALA A 293 12.79 -24.48 17.09
N LEU A 294 13.61 -23.80 17.85
CA LEU A 294 14.92 -24.33 18.29
C LEU A 294 14.73 -25.45 19.33
N GLU A 295 13.64 -25.40 20.09
CA GLU A 295 13.27 -26.41 21.09
C GLU A 295 11.75 -26.60 21.12
N GLY A 296 11.32 -27.86 21.27
CA GLY A 296 9.91 -28.22 21.32
C GLY A 296 9.18 -28.11 19.99
N GLU A 297 7.88 -27.92 20.05
CA GLU A 297 7.01 -27.84 18.86
C GLU A 297 7.16 -26.51 18.12
N THR A 298 7.06 -26.58 16.79
CA THR A 298 6.94 -25.41 15.91
C THR A 298 5.46 -25.11 15.70
N GLU A 299 4.96 -24.05 16.33
CA GLU A 299 3.54 -23.70 16.27
C GLU A 299 3.11 -23.31 14.86
N PHE A 300 3.94 -22.50 14.18
CA PHE A 300 3.74 -22.10 12.79
C PHE A 300 5.07 -22.13 12.04
N SER A 301 5.20 -23.01 11.05
CA SER A 301 6.35 -23.02 10.15
C SER A 301 6.19 -21.97 9.04
N HIS A 302 4.97 -21.77 8.58
CA HIS A 302 4.65 -20.83 7.52
C HIS A 302 4.25 -19.46 8.09
N ILE A 303 4.99 -18.38 7.75
CA ILE A 303 4.78 -17.04 8.30
C ILE A 303 3.35 -16.52 8.06
N PRO A 304 2.73 -16.70 6.87
CA PRO A 304 1.33 -16.31 6.67
C PRO A 304 0.32 -17.01 7.58
N ASP A 305 0.60 -18.25 8.02
CA ASP A 305 -0.28 -18.92 8.98
C ASP A 305 -0.20 -18.28 10.38
N TRP A 306 0.99 -17.84 10.78
CA TRP A 306 1.18 -17.09 12.01
C TRP A 306 0.43 -15.75 11.97
N THR A 307 0.58 -14.96 10.92
CA THR A 307 -0.16 -13.69 10.78
C THR A 307 -1.67 -13.89 10.68
N ARG A 308 -2.13 -14.99 10.07
CA ARG A 308 -3.56 -15.36 10.04
C ARG A 308 -4.08 -15.65 11.46
N TRP A 309 -3.33 -16.40 12.25
CA TRP A 309 -3.66 -16.63 13.66
C TRP A 309 -3.69 -15.32 14.47
N GLU A 310 -2.76 -14.39 14.24
CA GLU A 310 -2.79 -13.08 14.88
C GLU A 310 -4.04 -12.27 14.53
N ARG A 311 -4.47 -12.32 13.26
CA ARG A 311 -5.74 -11.71 12.80
C ARG A 311 -6.95 -12.33 13.50
N GLU A 312 -6.99 -13.64 13.65
CA GLU A 312 -8.05 -14.31 14.39
C GLU A 312 -8.08 -13.92 15.87
N CYS A 313 -6.92 -13.70 16.49
CA CYS A 313 -6.87 -13.17 17.87
C CYS A 313 -7.49 -11.77 17.93
N VAL A 314 -7.17 -10.87 17.00
CA VAL A 314 -7.78 -9.53 16.93
C VAL A 314 -9.28 -9.61 16.66
N ARG A 315 -9.72 -10.49 15.74
CA ARG A 315 -11.14 -10.72 15.48
C ARG A 315 -11.88 -11.11 16.76
N LYS A 316 -11.33 -12.04 17.52
CA LYS A 316 -11.91 -12.48 18.78
C LYS A 316 -12.00 -11.35 19.79
N GLU A 317 -10.95 -10.53 19.94
CA GLU A 317 -11.00 -9.35 20.83
C GLU A 317 -12.14 -8.40 20.46
N ILE A 318 -12.43 -8.25 19.17
CA ILE A 318 -13.50 -7.40 18.67
C ILE A 318 -14.87 -8.03 18.97
N GLU A 319 -15.04 -9.32 18.73
CA GLU A 319 -16.26 -10.07 19.02
C GLU A 319 -16.60 -10.09 20.52
N ASP A 320 -15.56 -10.23 21.36
CA ASP A 320 -15.68 -10.19 22.82
C ASP A 320 -15.85 -8.75 23.35
N GLY A 321 -15.80 -7.71 22.53
CA GLY A 321 -15.89 -6.30 22.89
C GLY A 321 -14.71 -5.78 23.70
N THR A 322 -13.58 -6.47 23.66
CA THR A 322 -12.36 -6.11 24.44
C THR A 322 -11.34 -5.33 23.62
N TYR A 323 -11.50 -5.28 22.27
CA TYR A 323 -10.57 -4.56 21.42
C TYR A 323 -10.61 -3.06 21.67
N ARG A 324 -9.48 -2.48 22.07
CA ARG A 324 -9.24 -1.04 22.13
C ARG A 324 -7.77 -0.76 21.92
N PHE A 325 -7.46 0.05 20.94
CA PHE A 325 -6.12 0.60 20.73
C PHE A 325 -6.14 2.10 21.04
N GLU A 326 -5.20 2.57 21.83
CA GLU A 326 -5.02 4.00 22.13
C GLU A 326 -3.54 4.30 22.29
N ASP A 327 -3.04 5.33 21.62
CA ASP A 327 -1.65 5.73 21.69
C ASP A 327 -1.49 7.25 21.53
N ASP A 328 -0.50 7.81 22.20
CA ASP A 328 -0.03 9.17 21.97
C ASP A 328 0.92 9.15 20.78
N VAL A 329 0.55 9.86 19.71
CA VAL A 329 1.24 9.79 18.44
C VAL A 329 1.86 11.13 18.07
N ARG A 330 3.03 11.09 17.43
CA ARG A 330 3.59 12.28 16.80
C ARG A 330 2.94 12.49 15.44
N VAL A 331 2.29 13.64 15.26
CA VAL A 331 1.48 13.95 14.09
C VAL A 331 2.24 14.76 13.06
N GLN A 332 2.18 14.32 11.82
CA GLN A 332 2.58 15.09 10.64
C GLN A 332 1.45 15.03 9.60
N THR A 333 1.34 16.04 8.75
CA THR A 333 0.40 16.01 7.62
C THR A 333 1.12 16.25 6.29
N LEU A 334 0.53 15.73 5.22
CA LEU A 334 1.00 15.90 3.85
C LEU A 334 -0.16 16.42 2.98
N PRO A 335 -0.45 17.74 3.00
CA PRO A 335 -1.56 18.34 2.26
C PRO A 335 -1.32 18.37 0.75
N ASP A 336 -0.06 18.42 0.36
CA ASP A 336 0.42 18.29 -1.02
C ASP A 336 1.46 17.17 -1.12
N CYS A 337 2.46 17.30 -1.99
CA CYS A 337 3.55 16.33 -2.12
C CYS A 337 4.92 16.92 -1.77
N TRP A 338 5.00 18.16 -1.26
CA TRP A 338 6.27 18.83 -1.16
C TRP A 338 7.00 18.55 0.14
N TYR A 339 6.34 18.67 1.29
CA TYR A 339 6.95 18.41 2.59
C TYR A 339 5.90 18.09 3.66
N PHE A 340 6.35 17.37 4.67
CA PHE A 340 5.53 17.07 5.83
C PHE A 340 5.46 18.23 6.80
N HIS A 341 4.24 18.67 7.13
CA HIS A 341 3.99 19.65 8.19
C HIS A 341 3.97 18.95 9.55
N LYS A 342 4.77 19.42 10.50
CA LYS A 342 4.86 18.85 11.86
C LYS A 342 3.86 19.55 12.77
N HIS A 343 3.09 18.78 13.54
CA HIS A 343 2.03 19.31 14.42
C HIS A 343 2.20 18.95 15.90
N GLY A 344 3.30 18.28 16.28
CA GLY A 344 3.54 17.84 17.65
C GLY A 344 2.85 16.54 17.98
N MET A 345 2.39 16.42 19.24
CA MET A 345 1.70 15.24 19.73
C MET A 345 0.20 15.33 19.47
N GLY A 346 -0.42 14.18 19.29
CA GLY A 346 -1.84 13.95 19.19
C GLY A 346 -2.19 12.59 19.77
N LYS A 347 -3.44 12.20 19.67
CA LYS A 347 -3.95 10.93 20.14
C LYS A 347 -4.56 10.14 19.00
N LEU A 348 -4.26 8.86 18.92
CA LEU A 348 -4.88 7.89 18.03
C LEU A 348 -5.69 6.91 18.86
N ILE A 349 -6.96 6.76 18.55
CA ILE A 349 -7.88 5.83 19.20
C ILE A 349 -8.51 4.98 18.11
N GLN A 350 -8.50 3.66 18.29
CA GLN A 350 -9.19 2.72 17.41
C GLN A 350 -10.01 1.75 18.25
N THR A 351 -11.28 1.61 17.89
CA THR A 351 -12.26 0.73 18.52
C THR A 351 -13.11 0.08 17.41
N PRO A 352 -13.98 -0.89 17.72
CA PRO A 352 -14.90 -1.45 16.72
C PRO A 352 -15.81 -0.42 16.03
N GLU A 353 -16.02 0.75 16.65
CA GLU A 353 -16.81 1.85 16.09
C GLU A 353 -16.02 2.72 15.11
N GLY A 354 -14.71 2.49 14.97
CA GLY A 354 -13.85 3.17 14.00
C GLY A 354 -12.57 3.75 14.57
N THR A 355 -11.93 4.59 13.77
CA THR A 355 -10.63 5.22 14.08
C THR A 355 -10.81 6.72 14.28
N ARG A 356 -10.25 7.25 15.38
CA ARG A 356 -10.31 8.67 15.75
C ARG A 356 -8.90 9.21 15.99
N ILE A 357 -8.61 10.35 15.39
CA ILE A 357 -7.37 11.12 15.56
C ILE A 357 -7.74 12.45 16.22
N GLU A 358 -7.08 12.81 17.30
CA GLU A 358 -7.19 14.11 17.94
C GLU A 358 -5.82 14.79 17.95
N CYS A 359 -5.74 15.98 17.38
CA CYS A 359 -4.47 16.71 17.31
C CYS A 359 -4.70 18.20 17.12
N LYS A 360 -3.62 18.98 17.20
CA LYS A 360 -3.63 20.40 16.83
C LYS A 360 -2.94 20.54 15.48
N ALA A 361 -3.72 20.57 14.38
CA ALA A 361 -3.17 20.72 13.04
C ALA A 361 -3.29 22.17 12.56
N TYR A 362 -2.21 22.72 12.01
CA TYR A 362 -2.13 24.11 11.52
C TYR A 362 -2.48 25.20 12.57
N GLY A 363 -2.38 24.83 13.85
CA GLY A 363 -2.71 25.74 14.97
C GLY A 363 -4.17 25.62 15.47
N GLU A 364 -4.98 24.76 14.85
CA GLU A 364 -6.39 24.54 15.17
C GLU A 364 -6.60 23.13 15.77
N ASP A 365 -7.48 23.02 16.76
CA ASP A 365 -7.88 21.71 17.29
C ASP A 365 -8.62 20.96 16.19
N THR A 366 -8.13 19.77 15.89
CA THR A 366 -8.57 18.96 14.75
C THR A 366 -8.92 17.56 15.22
N VAL A 367 -10.09 17.10 14.82
CA VAL A 367 -10.56 15.73 15.03
C VAL A 367 -10.86 15.11 13.67
N VAL A 368 -10.24 13.96 13.41
CA VAL A 368 -10.53 13.14 12.22
C VAL A 368 -11.17 11.84 12.69
N VAL A 369 -12.31 11.50 12.13
CA VAL A 369 -13.01 10.25 12.43
C VAL A 369 -13.16 9.47 11.12
N LYS A 370 -12.88 8.17 11.18
CA LYS A 370 -13.12 7.19 10.13
C LYS A 370 -14.03 6.11 10.70
N ALA A 371 -15.23 5.98 10.13
CA ALA A 371 -16.10 4.86 10.45
C ALA A 371 -15.47 3.54 9.97
N PRO A 372 -15.90 2.38 10.49
CA PRO A 372 -15.31 1.08 10.11
C PRO A 372 -15.32 0.79 8.61
N LEU A 373 -16.36 1.27 7.89
CA LEU A 373 -16.48 1.08 6.43
C LEU A 373 -15.81 2.18 5.59
N ASP A 374 -15.28 3.24 6.22
CA ASP A 374 -14.57 4.31 5.49
C ASP A 374 -13.16 3.87 5.03
N LEU A 375 -12.63 2.81 5.61
CA LEU A 375 -11.31 2.27 5.32
C LEU A 375 -11.43 0.76 5.07
N TYR A 376 -11.19 0.32 3.84
CA TYR A 376 -11.10 -1.11 3.54
C TYR A 376 -9.71 -1.70 3.89
N SER A 377 -8.72 -0.86 4.12
CA SER A 377 -7.38 -1.23 4.59
C SER A 377 -6.69 -0.02 5.22
N MET A 378 -5.55 -0.25 5.87
CA MET A 378 -4.72 0.80 6.49
C MET A 378 -3.29 0.69 5.97
N HIS A 379 -2.70 1.82 5.62
CA HIS A 379 -1.28 1.86 5.27
C HIS A 379 -0.44 2.02 6.52
N ILE A 380 0.48 1.09 6.70
CA ILE A 380 1.47 1.11 7.79
C ILE A 380 2.88 1.06 7.23
N GLU A 381 3.81 1.63 7.96
CA GLU A 381 5.23 1.63 7.66
C GLU A 381 6.03 1.24 8.89
N TYR A 382 6.85 0.22 8.79
CA TYR A 382 7.80 -0.15 9.84
C TYR A 382 9.00 0.78 9.79
N ASP A 383 9.32 1.42 10.92
CA ASP A 383 10.42 2.38 11.07
C ASP A 383 10.58 3.35 9.88
N TYR A 384 9.53 4.12 9.59
CA TYR A 384 9.49 5.01 8.43
C TYR A 384 10.61 6.05 8.48
N ARG A 385 11.58 5.90 7.58
CA ARG A 385 12.77 6.77 7.47
C ARG A 385 13.57 6.88 8.78
N GLY A 386 13.65 5.82 9.59
CA GLY A 386 14.35 5.79 10.87
C GLY A 386 13.68 6.63 11.98
N ARG A 387 12.36 6.85 11.89
CA ARG A 387 11.60 7.71 12.82
C ARG A 387 10.60 6.95 13.68
N GLY A 388 10.54 5.65 13.52
CA GLY A 388 9.59 4.75 14.18
C GLY A 388 8.43 4.35 13.27
N ASP A 389 7.62 3.43 13.79
CA ASP A 389 6.46 2.89 13.10
C ASP A 389 5.41 3.98 12.86
N CYS A 390 4.82 3.96 11.69
CA CYS A 390 3.92 5.03 11.25
C CYS A 390 2.71 4.49 10.52
N VAL A 391 1.53 5.03 10.85
CA VAL A 391 0.30 4.79 10.10
C VAL A 391 -0.11 6.04 9.34
N ASP A 392 -0.59 5.87 8.10
CA ASP A 392 -1.13 6.94 7.27
C ASP A 392 -2.65 6.81 7.14
N ILE A 393 -3.35 7.86 7.57
CA ILE A 393 -4.80 7.99 7.44
C ILE A 393 -5.11 9.23 6.63
N SER A 394 -5.70 9.03 5.46
CA SER A 394 -5.99 10.12 4.54
C SER A 394 -7.45 10.57 4.58
N THR A 395 -7.65 11.88 4.41
CA THR A 395 -8.93 12.53 4.11
C THR A 395 -8.91 13.04 2.68
N THR A 396 -9.99 13.68 2.22
CA THR A 396 -10.02 14.36 0.91
C THR A 396 -8.99 15.49 0.82
N ASP A 397 -8.69 16.15 1.95
CA ASP A 397 -7.88 17.36 1.99
C ASP A 397 -6.45 17.14 2.45
N ASP A 398 -6.21 16.12 3.28
CA ASP A 398 -4.92 15.91 3.92
C ASP A 398 -4.60 14.42 4.14
N SER A 399 -3.34 14.09 4.36
CA SER A 399 -2.89 12.76 4.81
C SER A 399 -2.20 12.92 6.17
N TYR A 400 -2.73 12.25 7.19
CA TYR A 400 -2.22 12.28 8.56
C TYR A 400 -1.25 11.11 8.77
N TRP A 401 0.00 11.44 9.04
CA TRP A 401 1.09 10.50 9.32
C TRP A 401 1.33 10.47 10.81
N LEU A 402 0.98 9.34 11.43
CA LEU A 402 0.91 9.16 12.88
C LEU A 402 2.02 8.20 13.31
N TYR A 403 3.08 8.72 13.92
CA TYR A 403 4.18 7.91 14.42
C TYR A 403 3.85 7.42 15.82
N LEU A 404 3.75 6.12 15.97
CA LEU A 404 3.39 5.47 17.23
C LEU A 404 4.46 5.65 18.32
N SER A 405 4.04 5.73 19.56
CA SER A 405 4.91 5.65 20.74
C SER A 405 5.04 4.22 21.25
N LYS A 406 4.01 3.39 21.04
CA LYS A 406 4.00 1.97 21.40
C LYS A 406 4.83 1.15 20.43
N ARG A 407 5.77 0.39 20.96
CA ARG A 407 6.60 -0.52 20.17
C ARG A 407 5.78 -1.70 19.64
N ASP A 408 6.05 -2.12 18.40
CA ASP A 408 5.56 -3.35 17.77
C ASP A 408 4.02 -3.51 17.85
N ALA A 409 3.29 -2.40 17.81
CA ALA A 409 1.83 -2.39 17.92
C ALA A 409 1.13 -2.11 16.58
N ILE A 410 1.90 -1.72 15.56
CA ILE A 410 1.36 -1.22 14.29
C ILE A 410 0.67 -2.31 13.48
N THR A 411 1.16 -3.55 13.55
CA THR A 411 0.57 -4.69 12.85
C THR A 411 -0.80 -5.02 13.41
N LYS A 412 -0.95 -5.05 14.74
CA LYS A 412 -2.26 -5.25 15.41
C LYS A 412 -3.27 -4.19 14.96
N LEU A 413 -2.86 -2.93 14.95
CA LEU A 413 -3.68 -1.81 14.48
C LEU A 413 -4.19 -1.99 13.04
N SER A 414 -3.35 -2.56 12.15
CA SER A 414 -3.72 -2.79 10.75
C SER A 414 -4.67 -3.97 10.55
N PHE A 415 -4.72 -4.93 11.48
CA PHE A 415 -5.55 -6.13 11.38
C PHE A 415 -7.03 -5.88 11.72
N GLU A 416 -7.32 -4.87 12.52
CA GLU A 416 -8.70 -4.52 12.88
C GLU A 416 -9.51 -4.07 11.65
N ILE A 417 -8.94 -3.26 10.78
CA ILE A 417 -9.66 -2.67 9.63
C ILE A 417 -10.11 -3.72 8.61
N GLY A 418 -9.39 -4.81 8.44
CA GLY A 418 -9.77 -5.89 7.53
C GLY A 418 -11.07 -6.63 7.91
N ARG A 419 -11.64 -6.36 9.09
CA ARG A 419 -12.88 -7.01 9.56
C ARG A 419 -14.16 -6.52 8.89
N ALA A 420 -14.22 -5.25 8.53
CA ALA A 420 -15.45 -4.67 7.96
C ALA A 420 -15.86 -5.30 6.62
N HIS A 421 -15.06 -6.23 6.12
CA HIS A 421 -15.18 -6.82 4.79
C HIS A 421 -15.14 -8.37 4.79
N VAL A 422 -15.31 -9.01 5.96
CA VAL A 422 -15.42 -10.49 6.08
C VAL A 422 -16.81 -10.88 6.53
#